data_7cdf3d6a3bb3609809f1d293958ec3da
#
_entry.id   7cdf3d6a3bb3609809f1d293958ec3da
#
_cell.length_a   1.000
_cell.length_b   1.000
_cell.length_c   1.000
_cell.angle_alpha   90.00
_cell.angle_beta   90.00
_cell.angle_gamma   90.00
#
_symmetry.space_group_name_H-M   'P 1'
#
loop_
_entity.id
_entity.type
_entity.pdbx_description
1 polymer ?
#
loop_
_entity_poly.entity_id
_entity_poly.type
_entity_poly.pdbx_seq_one_letter_code
_entity_poly.pdbx_strand_id
1 'polypeptide(L)'
;MILADFGAEVIVIDGPPEDPLLDLPASPMWRRGKTCVELDLDKENDLNSFHELCSASDVLVCNWRTAALEKKQLTYDQLKQKHPHLIFSHITGFGSKGPKANYPGYEHVIAAAAGRMQVFSGIVDRPGPVFSALQVGIH
;
A
#
# COMPACT_ATOMS: atom_id res chain seq x y z
N MET A 1 -9.50 -6.24 -0.90
CA MET A 1 -10.55 -7.08 -1.53
C MET A 1 -10.59 -8.46 -0.88
N ILE A 2 -9.57 -9.29 -1.03
CA ILE A 2 -9.59 -10.69 -0.60
C ILE A 2 -10.06 -10.84 0.87
N LEU A 3 -9.47 -10.11 1.79
CA LEU A 3 -9.87 -10.20 3.21
C LEU A 3 -11.35 -9.83 3.44
N ALA A 4 -11.84 -8.78 2.78
CA ALA A 4 -13.26 -8.40 2.87
C ALA A 4 -14.17 -9.45 2.24
N ASP A 5 -13.80 -10.03 1.11
CA ASP A 5 -14.55 -11.10 0.47
C ASP A 5 -14.62 -12.38 1.33
N PHE A 6 -13.64 -12.59 2.20
CA PHE A 6 -13.62 -13.67 3.21
C PHE A 6 -14.25 -13.29 4.57
N GLY A 7 -14.89 -12.13 4.66
CA GLY A 7 -15.69 -11.73 5.82
C GLY A 7 -14.94 -10.90 6.87
N ALA A 8 -13.72 -10.44 6.59
CA ALA A 8 -13.06 -9.49 7.47
C ALA A 8 -13.72 -8.11 7.35
N GLU A 9 -13.88 -7.41 8.47
CA GLU A 9 -14.17 -5.99 8.48
C GLU A 9 -12.91 -5.24 8.06
N VAL A 10 -12.98 -4.55 6.92
CA VAL A 10 -11.83 -3.83 6.36
C VAL A 10 -12.12 -2.35 6.30
N ILE A 11 -11.28 -1.57 6.98
CA ILE A 11 -11.30 -0.11 6.94
C ILE A 11 -10.15 0.35 6.06
N VAL A 12 -10.45 1.18 5.09
CA VAL A 12 -9.45 1.84 4.25
C VAL A 12 -9.33 3.28 4.71
N ILE A 13 -8.11 3.67 5.03
CA ILE A 13 -7.79 5.05 5.33
C ILE A 13 -7.31 5.68 4.03
N ASP A 14 -8.16 6.54 3.48
CA ASP A 14 -7.81 7.35 2.32
C ASP A 14 -7.06 8.59 2.79
N GLY A 15 -6.11 9.03 1.98
CA GLY A 15 -5.48 10.34 2.12
C GLY A 15 -6.43 11.47 1.70
N PRO A 16 -5.93 12.72 1.66
CA PRO A 16 -6.71 13.85 1.19
C PRO A 16 -7.27 13.59 -0.23
N PRO A 17 -8.39 14.24 -0.60
CA PRO A 17 -9.20 13.91 -1.79
C PRO A 17 -8.48 14.07 -3.15
N GLU A 18 -7.22 14.45 -3.14
CA GLU A 18 -6.37 14.65 -4.33
C GLU A 18 -5.62 13.38 -4.76
N ASP A 19 -5.89 12.21 -4.12
CA ASP A 19 -5.26 10.96 -4.55
C ASP A 19 -5.78 10.54 -5.94
N PRO A 20 -4.94 10.59 -6.99
CA PRO A 20 -5.35 10.26 -8.35
C PRO A 20 -5.82 8.80 -8.51
N LEU A 21 -5.57 7.93 -7.55
CA LEU A 21 -6.09 6.56 -7.56
C LEU A 21 -7.59 6.51 -7.31
N LEU A 22 -8.17 7.51 -6.66
CA LEU A 22 -9.60 7.59 -6.39
C LEU A 22 -10.41 7.84 -7.68
N ASP A 23 -9.82 8.53 -8.65
CA ASP A 23 -10.46 8.88 -9.93
C ASP A 23 -10.37 7.75 -10.96
N LEU A 24 -9.67 6.66 -10.65
CA LEU A 24 -9.58 5.54 -11.57
C LEU A 24 -10.92 4.79 -11.67
N PRO A 25 -11.35 4.37 -12.89
CA PRO A 25 -12.58 3.60 -13.07
C PRO A 25 -12.63 2.29 -12.25
N ALA A 26 -11.49 1.75 -11.86
CA ALA A 26 -11.37 0.55 -11.02
C ALA A 26 -11.53 0.84 -9.51
N SER A 27 -11.50 2.09 -9.08
CA SER A 27 -11.58 2.47 -7.67
C SER A 27 -12.79 1.88 -6.93
N PRO A 28 -14.03 1.89 -7.49
CA PRO A 28 -15.17 1.28 -6.82
C PRO A 28 -15.00 -0.22 -6.58
N MET A 29 -14.33 -0.92 -7.49
CA MET A 29 -14.06 -2.35 -7.34
C MET A 29 -13.06 -2.62 -6.21
N TRP A 30 -12.03 -1.80 -6.08
CA TRP A 30 -11.05 -1.96 -5.00
C TRP A 30 -11.62 -1.63 -3.62
N ARG A 31 -12.61 -0.76 -3.57
CA ARG A 31 -13.29 -0.31 -2.34
C ARG A 31 -14.46 -1.21 -1.93
N ARG A 32 -14.87 -2.14 -2.79
CA ARG A 32 -15.99 -3.05 -2.51
C ARG A 32 -15.81 -3.80 -1.19
N GLY A 33 -16.85 -3.80 -0.37
CA GLY A 33 -16.89 -4.50 0.91
C GLY A 33 -15.98 -3.89 1.98
N LYS A 34 -15.58 -2.64 1.83
CA LYS A 34 -14.73 -1.92 2.78
C LYS A 34 -15.41 -0.65 3.26
N THR A 35 -15.12 -0.26 4.48
CA THR A 35 -15.46 1.08 4.99
C THR A 35 -14.31 2.03 4.67
N CYS A 36 -14.60 3.15 4.02
CA CYS A 36 -13.58 4.14 3.68
C CYS A 36 -13.69 5.34 4.62
N VAL A 37 -12.57 5.72 5.20
CA VAL A 37 -12.45 6.86 6.12
C VAL A 37 -11.36 7.78 5.60
N GLU A 38 -11.66 9.06 5.50
CA GLU A 38 -10.68 10.06 5.09
C GLU A 38 -9.98 10.63 6.34
N LEU A 39 -8.66 10.48 6.41
CA LEU A 39 -7.83 11.01 7.51
C LEU A 39 -6.59 11.69 6.93
N ASP A 40 -6.37 12.92 7.35
CA ASP A 40 -5.13 13.64 7.11
C ASP A 40 -4.17 13.45 8.29
N LEU A 41 -3.27 12.48 8.18
CA LEU A 41 -2.34 12.13 9.25
C LEU A 41 -1.27 13.21 9.56
N ASP A 42 -1.35 14.38 8.92
CA ASP A 42 -0.60 15.56 9.32
C ASP A 42 -1.37 16.42 10.34
N LYS A 43 -2.65 16.13 10.57
CA LYS A 43 -3.48 16.75 11.61
C LYS A 43 -3.54 15.89 12.86
N GLU A 44 -3.36 16.52 14.01
CA GLU A 44 -3.32 15.82 15.31
C GLU A 44 -4.62 15.06 15.60
N ASN A 45 -5.77 15.66 15.31
CA ASN A 45 -7.07 15.02 15.55
C ASN A 45 -7.22 13.75 14.70
N ASP A 46 -6.84 13.79 13.44
CA ASP A 46 -6.94 12.67 12.51
C ASP A 46 -5.91 11.57 12.88
N LEU A 47 -4.73 11.97 13.36
CA LEU A 47 -3.74 11.04 13.89
C LEU A 47 -4.25 10.32 15.15
N ASN A 48 -4.99 11.03 16.03
CA ASN A 48 -5.63 10.41 17.19
C ASN A 48 -6.70 9.41 16.75
N SER A 49 -7.56 9.78 15.80
CA SER A 49 -8.55 8.86 15.21
C SER A 49 -7.90 7.63 14.57
N PHE A 50 -6.76 7.79 13.89
CA PHE A 50 -5.96 6.69 13.38
C PHE A 50 -5.51 5.73 14.49
N HIS A 51 -5.03 6.28 15.62
CA HIS A 51 -4.63 5.46 16.75
C HIS A 51 -5.81 4.75 17.44
N GLU A 52 -6.98 5.37 17.47
CA GLU A 52 -8.22 4.70 17.93
C GLU A 52 -8.59 3.52 17.04
N LEU A 53 -8.52 3.69 15.71
CA LEU A 53 -8.74 2.60 14.76
C LEU A 53 -7.71 1.48 14.95
N CYS A 54 -6.43 1.81 15.14
CA CYS A 54 -5.38 0.82 15.42
C CYS A 54 -5.65 0.04 16.72
N SER A 55 -6.20 0.69 17.74
CA SER A 55 -6.53 0.05 19.02
C SER A 55 -7.67 -0.95 18.90
N ALA A 56 -8.58 -0.74 17.95
CA ALA A 56 -9.73 -1.61 17.68
C ALA A 56 -9.50 -2.64 16.58
N SER A 57 -8.32 -2.62 15.94
CA SER A 57 -7.99 -3.49 14.79
C SER A 57 -7.01 -4.58 15.18
N ASP A 58 -7.08 -5.73 14.52
CA ASP A 58 -6.14 -6.84 14.67
C ASP A 58 -4.92 -6.68 13.75
N VAL A 59 -5.13 -6.12 12.56
CA VAL A 59 -4.10 -6.04 11.50
C VAL A 59 -4.09 -4.67 10.86
N LEU A 60 -2.90 -4.07 10.75
CA LEU A 60 -2.65 -2.89 9.95
C LEU A 60 -1.81 -3.28 8.72
N VAL A 61 -2.37 -3.05 7.53
CA VAL A 61 -1.65 -3.21 6.26
C VAL A 61 -1.22 -1.84 5.75
N CYS A 62 0.06 -1.66 5.49
CA CYS A 62 0.62 -0.40 5.04
C CYS A 62 1.54 -0.59 3.83
N ASN A 63 1.42 0.27 2.83
CA ASN A 63 2.28 0.31 1.65
C ASN A 63 3.14 1.59 1.55
N TRP A 64 3.16 2.40 2.58
CA TRP A 64 3.97 3.61 2.59
C TRP A 64 5.47 3.30 2.62
N ARG A 65 6.26 4.19 2.04
CA ARG A 65 7.73 4.09 2.12
C ARG A 65 8.19 4.27 3.57
N THR A 66 9.25 3.56 3.94
CA THR A 66 9.82 3.62 5.31
C THR A 66 10.09 5.06 5.76
N ALA A 67 10.66 5.90 4.90
CA ALA A 67 10.91 7.30 5.22
C ALA A 67 9.63 8.11 5.52
N ALA A 68 8.50 7.77 4.90
CA ALA A 68 7.22 8.42 5.21
C ALA A 68 6.69 7.99 6.58
N LEU A 69 6.83 6.71 6.93
CA LEU A 69 6.48 6.19 8.24
C LEU A 69 7.35 6.79 9.36
N GLU A 70 8.65 6.93 9.12
CA GLU A 70 9.58 7.57 10.06
C GLU A 70 9.18 9.03 10.31
N LYS A 71 8.90 9.79 9.25
CA LYS A 71 8.49 11.19 9.36
C LYS A 71 7.21 11.36 10.19
N LYS A 72 6.27 10.43 10.07
CA LYS A 72 4.99 10.48 10.79
C LYS A 72 5.01 9.73 12.13
N GLN A 73 6.15 9.17 12.54
CA GLN A 73 6.30 8.37 13.74
C GLN A 73 5.33 7.17 13.81
N LEU A 74 5.14 6.52 12.65
CA LEU A 74 4.27 5.37 12.47
C LEU A 74 5.05 4.10 12.06
N THR A 75 6.33 4.02 12.44
CA THR A 75 7.14 2.82 12.23
C THR A 75 6.62 1.66 13.06
N TYR A 76 7.00 0.43 12.70
CA TYR A 76 6.63 -0.76 13.47
C TYR A 76 6.94 -0.63 14.96
N ASP A 77 8.13 -0.17 15.30
CA ASP A 77 8.55 -0.07 16.71
C ASP A 77 7.70 0.92 17.50
N GLN A 78 7.35 2.05 16.88
CA GLN A 78 6.50 3.07 17.49
C GLN A 78 5.04 2.59 17.63
N LEU A 79 4.50 1.95 16.61
CA LEU A 79 3.16 1.37 16.65
C LEU A 79 3.06 0.23 17.65
N LYS A 80 4.07 -0.64 17.72
CA LYS A 80 4.13 -1.75 18.68
C LYS A 80 4.14 -1.28 20.13
N GLN A 81 4.79 -0.16 20.42
CA GLN A 81 4.79 0.43 21.77
C GLN A 81 3.38 0.88 22.20
N LYS A 82 2.62 1.46 21.27
CA LYS A 82 1.25 1.96 21.54
C LYS A 82 0.18 0.86 21.40
N HIS A 83 0.37 -0.07 20.46
CA HIS A 83 -0.59 -1.11 20.07
C HIS A 83 0.10 -2.47 20.01
N PRO A 84 0.46 -3.08 21.15
CA PRO A 84 1.25 -4.32 21.20
C PRO A 84 0.53 -5.54 20.61
N HIS A 85 -0.80 -5.51 20.50
CA HIS A 85 -1.62 -6.55 19.90
C HIS A 85 -1.68 -6.49 18.38
N LEU A 86 -1.37 -5.32 17.79
CA LEU A 86 -1.57 -5.05 16.36
C LEU A 86 -0.53 -5.79 15.51
N ILE A 87 -0.99 -6.56 14.55
CA ILE A 87 -0.13 -7.17 13.53
C ILE A 87 0.14 -6.12 12.45
N PHE A 88 1.38 -5.73 12.28
CA PHE A 88 1.78 -4.76 11.27
C PHE A 88 2.34 -5.45 10.03
N SER A 89 1.62 -5.34 8.90
CA SER A 89 2.04 -5.85 7.60
C SER A 89 2.50 -4.70 6.70
N HIS A 90 3.80 -4.62 6.45
CA HIS A 90 4.40 -3.57 5.62
C HIS A 90 4.77 -4.11 4.23
N ILE A 91 4.08 -3.63 3.20
CA ILE A 91 4.29 -4.03 1.80
C ILE A 91 5.05 -2.93 1.08
N THR A 92 6.26 -3.23 0.65
CA THR A 92 7.11 -2.28 -0.08
C THR A 92 7.57 -2.86 -1.41
N GLY A 93 7.87 -2.00 -2.38
CA GLY A 93 8.31 -2.44 -3.70
C GLY A 93 9.70 -3.11 -3.70
N PHE A 94 10.59 -2.67 -2.81
CA PHE A 94 12.00 -3.13 -2.79
C PHE A 94 12.46 -3.62 -1.41
N GLY A 95 11.55 -3.84 -0.49
CA GLY A 95 11.86 -4.17 0.89
C GLY A 95 12.09 -2.92 1.75
N SER A 96 11.98 -3.10 3.07
CA SER A 96 12.17 -2.01 4.05
C SER A 96 13.64 -1.74 4.37
N LYS A 97 14.57 -2.56 3.88
CA LYS A 97 16.02 -2.48 4.14
C LYS A 97 16.82 -2.62 2.84
N GLY A 98 18.03 -2.09 2.84
CA GLY A 98 18.95 -2.18 1.71
C GLY A 98 18.97 -0.93 0.82
N PRO A 99 19.84 -0.91 -0.22
CA PRO A 99 20.13 0.30 -0.99
C PRO A 99 18.93 0.82 -1.80
N LYS A 100 17.92 -0.01 -2.04
CA LYS A 100 16.72 0.36 -2.80
C LYS A 100 15.47 0.59 -1.94
N ALA A 101 15.59 0.54 -0.60
CA ALA A 101 14.44 0.65 0.31
C ALA A 101 13.61 1.93 0.11
N ASN A 102 14.25 3.01 -0.30
CA ASN A 102 13.60 4.30 -0.54
C ASN A 102 13.21 4.55 -2.01
N TYR A 103 13.42 3.56 -2.90
CA TYR A 103 12.99 3.70 -4.28
C TYR A 103 11.46 3.65 -4.38
N PRO A 104 10.87 4.43 -5.29
CA PRO A 104 9.43 4.38 -5.50
C PRO A 104 9.03 3.01 -6.03
N GLY A 105 8.05 2.40 -5.34
CA GLY A 105 7.55 1.06 -5.66
C GLY A 105 6.52 1.05 -6.80
N TYR A 106 6.74 1.80 -7.87
CA TYR A 106 5.85 1.75 -9.02
C TYR A 106 5.92 0.40 -9.73
N GLU A 107 4.77 -0.14 -10.12
CA GLU A 107 4.63 -1.47 -10.74
C GLU A 107 5.64 -1.70 -11.87
N HIS A 108 5.75 -0.76 -12.80
CA HIS A 108 6.65 -0.91 -13.95
C HIS A 108 8.13 -0.90 -13.55
N VAL A 109 8.49 -0.15 -12.50
CA VAL A 109 9.87 -0.11 -11.98
C VAL A 109 10.22 -1.43 -11.30
N ILE A 110 9.28 -1.97 -10.51
CA ILE A 110 9.45 -3.27 -9.85
C ILE A 110 9.51 -4.38 -10.89
N ALA A 111 8.60 -4.38 -11.88
CA ALA A 111 8.55 -5.36 -12.95
C ALA A 111 9.83 -5.35 -13.80
N ALA A 112 10.40 -4.17 -14.09
CA ALA A 112 11.68 -4.04 -14.77
C ALA A 112 12.83 -4.58 -13.94
N ALA A 113 12.89 -4.22 -12.67
CA ALA A 113 13.93 -4.67 -11.74
C ALA A 113 13.91 -6.19 -11.50
N ALA A 114 12.71 -6.79 -11.51
CA ALA A 114 12.51 -8.24 -11.38
C ALA A 114 12.72 -9.01 -12.70
N GLY A 115 13.06 -8.34 -13.79
CA GLY A 115 13.23 -8.96 -15.11
C GLY A 115 11.91 -9.39 -15.79
N ARG A 116 10.74 -9.09 -15.20
CA ARG A 116 9.44 -9.52 -15.72
C ARG A 116 9.17 -9.02 -17.13
N MET A 117 9.65 -7.85 -17.48
CA MET A 117 9.48 -7.30 -18.83
C MET A 117 10.24 -8.10 -19.90
N GLN A 118 11.29 -8.81 -19.53
CA GLN A 118 12.06 -9.68 -20.42
C GLN A 118 11.39 -11.05 -20.63
N VAL A 119 10.69 -11.55 -19.60
CA VAL A 119 10.00 -12.86 -19.67
C VAL A 119 8.92 -12.88 -20.75
N PHE A 120 8.30 -11.73 -21.01
CA PHE A 120 7.29 -11.59 -22.05
C PHE A 120 7.87 -11.20 -23.43
N SER A 121 9.18 -11.10 -23.58
CA SER A 121 9.82 -10.92 -24.88
C SER A 121 9.54 -12.17 -25.75
N GLY A 122 9.10 -11.94 -26.99
CA GLY A 122 8.68 -13.02 -27.88
C GLY A 122 7.17 -13.32 -27.91
N ILE A 123 6.36 -12.76 -27.02
CA ILE A 123 4.90 -12.78 -27.12
C ILE A 123 4.42 -11.80 -28.21
N VAL A 124 5.16 -10.75 -28.44
CA VAL A 124 4.91 -9.76 -29.49
C VAL A 124 6.05 -9.81 -30.52
N ASP A 125 5.71 -9.62 -31.76
CA ASP A 125 6.66 -9.64 -32.89
C ASP A 125 7.49 -8.33 -32.96
N ARG A 126 8.23 -8.08 -31.88
CA ARG A 126 9.19 -6.98 -31.79
C ARG A 126 10.31 -7.31 -30.79
N PRO A 127 11.54 -6.87 -31.01
CA PRO A 127 12.61 -7.02 -30.05
C PRO A 127 12.39 -6.07 -28.85
N GLY A 128 12.85 -6.50 -27.66
CA GLY A 128 12.93 -5.68 -26.48
C GLY A 128 11.89 -6.00 -25.38
N PRO A 129 11.87 -5.22 -24.31
CA PRO A 129 10.99 -5.45 -23.17
C PRO A 129 9.53 -5.20 -23.51
N VAL A 130 8.63 -6.01 -22.92
CA VAL A 130 7.18 -5.92 -23.09
C VAL A 130 6.55 -5.42 -21.81
N PHE A 131 5.76 -4.36 -21.90
CA PHE A 131 4.94 -3.88 -20.81
C PHE A 131 3.69 -4.75 -20.67
N SER A 132 3.48 -5.29 -19.49
CA SER A 132 2.23 -5.94 -19.14
C SER A 132 1.24 -4.90 -18.62
N ALA A 133 0.02 -4.92 -19.15
CA ALA A 133 -1.07 -4.09 -18.63
C ALA A 133 -1.59 -4.60 -17.26
N LEU A 134 -1.22 -5.83 -16.86
CA LEU A 134 -1.57 -6.38 -15.56
C LEU A 134 -0.65 -5.82 -14.49
N GLN A 135 -1.23 -5.04 -13.61
CA GLN A 135 -0.57 -4.57 -12.40
C GLN A 135 -0.70 -5.64 -11.32
N VAL A 136 0.40 -6.14 -10.79
CA VAL A 136 0.42 -7.25 -9.81
C VAL A 136 0.91 -6.77 -8.44
N GLY A 137 1.62 -5.66 -8.38
CA GLY A 137 2.27 -5.18 -7.17
C GLY A 137 1.60 -3.99 -6.47
N ILE A 138 0.60 -3.35 -7.06
CA ILE A 138 0.02 -2.08 -6.54
C ILE A 138 -1.39 -2.27 -5.96
N HIS A 139 -1.82 -3.47 -5.67
CA HIS A 139 -3.19 -3.68 -5.19
C HIS A 139 -3.25 -4.22 -3.79
#